data_ffd7064d1c054ff0344550ce77417301
#
_entry.id   ffd7064d1c054ff0344550ce77417301
#
_cell.length_a   1.000
_cell.length_b   1.000
_cell.length_c   1.000
_cell.angle_alpha   90.00
_cell.angle_beta   90.00
_cell.angle_gamma   90.00
#
_symmetry.space_group_name_H-M   'P 1'
#
loop_
_entity.id
_entity.type
_entity.pdbx_description
1 polymer ?
#
loop_
_entity_poly.entity_id
_entity_poly.type
_entity_poly.pdbx_seq_one_letter_code
_entity_poly.pdbx_strand_id
1 'polypeptide(L)'
;MMRGRAAGTILAVLTAVLSITAAQGQNRVEPKPPMAEEVFKNVQVLKGITANEFMETMGFFSASTLLNCTDCHTKESTGRWEEYAVDTPLKRTARRMVQMVRNLNQSSFGGRAVITCYTCHRGDERPKGIPNLTEMYSAPPPQEPEQVLEQAPGAPSADSLLDKYFEALGGAQKLAGMTSLTAKGTYNGSPVSLMTGQSPVEIYAQAPDQRTMIIHADAGDATTAFDGRTAWSAAPILYSPLPVVPLTGTDLDAARIEAELTFPARLKQTLTGWRVGFPFEIDKNDVQVVQGTGAGRLPVKLYFDSKSGLLVRVVRYKRLPVGLNPIQTDYSDYRDISGIKIPFQIKLTGVDGLATIQLTEVRLNVPIDAAKFAKPAPPVARKATAP
;
A
#
# COMPACT_ATOMS: atom_id res chain seq x y z
N MET A 1 68.60 -22.61 65.71
CA MET A 1 68.93 -21.21 65.32
C MET A 1 68.71 -21.09 63.84
N MET A 2 67.80 -20.26 63.40
CA MET A 2 67.72 -19.41 62.24
C MET A 2 66.28 -19.28 61.75
N ARG A 3 65.78 -18.09 61.83
CA ARG A 3 64.43 -17.65 61.43
C ARG A 3 64.34 -17.53 59.92
N GLY A 4 63.30 -18.13 59.31
CA GLY A 4 62.92 -17.92 57.92
C GLY A 4 61.63 -17.12 57.87
N ARG A 5 61.65 -15.99 57.19
CA ARG A 5 60.49 -15.08 56.94
C ARG A 5 59.59 -15.65 55.86
N ALA A 6 58.31 -15.73 56.17
CA ALA A 6 57.29 -15.97 55.18
C ALA A 6 56.95 -14.65 54.44
N ALA A 7 57.00 -14.66 53.10
CA ALA A 7 56.51 -13.61 52.24
C ALA A 7 55.06 -13.95 51.82
N GLY A 8 54.09 -13.15 52.26
CA GLY A 8 52.72 -13.31 51.87
C GLY A 8 52.47 -12.62 50.51
N THR A 9 52.01 -13.41 49.57
CA THR A 9 51.53 -12.91 48.25
C THR A 9 50.05 -12.58 48.35
N ILE A 10 49.72 -11.29 48.25
CA ILE A 10 48.33 -10.81 48.19
C ILE A 10 47.84 -10.99 46.76
N LEU A 11 46.89 -11.93 46.57
CA LEU A 11 46.18 -12.12 45.32
C LEU A 11 44.99 -11.15 45.25
N ALA A 12 45.10 -10.08 44.42
CA ALA A 12 44.01 -9.18 44.16
C ALA A 12 43.03 -9.82 43.15
N VAL A 13 41.86 -10.23 43.63
CA VAL A 13 40.74 -10.67 42.76
C VAL A 13 40.03 -9.47 42.25
N LEU A 14 40.23 -9.14 40.95
CA LEU A 14 39.40 -8.17 40.22
C LEU A 14 38.06 -8.84 39.86
N THR A 15 36.99 -8.54 40.57
CA THR A 15 35.63 -8.87 40.18
C THR A 15 35.15 -7.88 39.14
N ALA A 16 35.17 -8.30 37.84
CA ALA A 16 34.51 -7.56 36.78
C ALA A 16 32.99 -7.77 36.88
N VAL A 17 32.28 -6.73 37.32
CA VAL A 17 30.82 -6.71 37.30
C VAL A 17 30.38 -6.46 35.84
N LEU A 18 30.01 -7.51 35.12
CA LEU A 18 29.30 -7.37 33.86
C LEU A 18 27.89 -6.85 34.14
N SER A 19 27.66 -5.58 33.89
CA SER A 19 26.34 -5.00 33.85
C SER A 19 25.63 -5.48 32.57
N ILE A 20 24.86 -6.56 32.67
CA ILE A 20 23.92 -6.96 31.61
C ILE A 20 22.78 -5.97 31.65
N THR A 21 22.82 -4.93 30.82
CA THR A 21 21.65 -4.14 30.49
C THR A 21 20.69 -5.03 29.71
N ALA A 22 19.76 -5.65 30.41
CA ALA A 22 18.61 -6.29 29.81
C ALA A 22 17.83 -5.20 29.05
N ALA A 23 17.96 -5.17 27.74
CA ALA A 23 17.07 -4.43 26.89
C ALA A 23 15.67 -5.02 27.12
N GLN A 24 14.89 -4.39 27.98
CA GLN A 24 13.47 -4.68 28.14
C GLN A 24 12.82 -4.38 26.79
N GLY A 25 12.62 -5.41 25.98
CA GLY A 25 11.72 -5.38 24.85
C GLY A 25 10.33 -5.01 25.40
N GLN A 26 10.03 -3.72 25.38
CA GLN A 26 8.67 -3.27 25.64
C GLN A 26 7.81 -3.95 24.57
N ASN A 27 6.96 -4.88 25.00
CA ASN A 27 5.81 -5.37 24.22
C ASN A 27 4.90 -4.15 23.99
N ARG A 28 5.24 -3.33 23.00
CA ARG A 28 4.31 -2.31 22.50
C ARG A 28 3.20 -3.11 21.82
N VAL A 29 2.05 -3.14 22.46
CA VAL A 29 0.80 -3.66 21.91
C VAL A 29 0.58 -2.94 20.59
N GLU A 30 0.38 -3.70 19.50
CA GLU A 30 0.02 -3.11 18.21
C GLU A 30 -1.22 -2.23 18.40
N PRO A 31 -1.22 -0.98 17.87
CA PRO A 31 -2.35 -0.09 18.07
C PRO A 31 -3.60 -0.70 17.44
N LYS A 32 -4.65 -0.88 18.24
CA LYS A 32 -5.94 -1.40 17.76
C LYS A 32 -6.57 -0.36 16.83
N PRO A 33 -6.90 -0.72 15.58
CA PRO A 33 -7.58 0.19 14.68
C PRO A 33 -9.02 0.42 15.14
N PRO A 34 -9.59 1.62 14.93
CA PRO A 34 -10.99 1.88 15.20
C PRO A 34 -11.88 1.04 14.27
N MET A 35 -12.96 0.47 14.80
CA MET A 35 -13.89 -0.36 14.06
C MET A 35 -14.95 0.51 13.36
N ALA A 36 -15.49 0.02 12.25
CA ALA A 36 -16.47 0.76 11.45
C ALA A 36 -17.67 1.23 12.27
N GLU A 37 -18.22 0.35 13.11
CA GLU A 37 -19.36 0.66 13.98
C GLU A 37 -19.05 1.60 15.16
N GLU A 38 -17.77 1.77 15.50
CA GLU A 38 -17.32 2.74 16.52
C GLU A 38 -17.24 4.16 15.95
N VAL A 39 -16.96 4.27 14.64
CA VAL A 39 -16.73 5.55 13.93
C VAL A 39 -17.98 6.03 13.20
N PHE A 40 -18.64 5.13 12.47
CA PHE A 40 -19.76 5.47 11.61
C PHE A 40 -21.10 5.05 12.25
N LYS A 41 -22.09 5.92 12.10
CA LYS A 41 -23.47 5.62 12.52
C LYS A 41 -24.15 4.73 11.49
N ASN A 42 -25.14 3.94 11.94
CA ASN A 42 -26.00 3.13 11.09
C ASN A 42 -25.27 2.05 10.26
N VAL A 43 -24.13 1.55 10.76
CA VAL A 43 -23.45 0.38 10.18
C VAL A 43 -24.25 -0.88 10.49
N GLN A 44 -24.71 -1.63 9.49
CA GLN A 44 -25.56 -2.81 9.67
C GLN A 44 -24.87 -4.10 9.18
N VAL A 45 -24.50 -4.18 7.92
CA VAL A 45 -23.99 -5.42 7.28
C VAL A 45 -22.45 -5.49 7.19
N LEU A 46 -21.75 -4.39 7.53
CA LEU A 46 -20.29 -4.26 7.49
C LEU A 46 -19.69 -4.01 8.87
N LYS A 47 -20.26 -4.64 9.92
CA LYS A 47 -19.69 -4.63 11.27
C LYS A 47 -18.51 -5.58 11.38
N GLY A 48 -17.62 -5.32 12.31
CA GLY A 48 -16.46 -6.16 12.60
C GLY A 48 -15.29 -5.96 11.65
N ILE A 49 -15.29 -4.88 10.87
CA ILE A 49 -14.16 -4.45 10.03
C ILE A 49 -13.64 -3.09 10.49
N THR A 50 -12.41 -2.77 10.15
CA THR A 50 -11.84 -1.47 10.51
C THR A 50 -12.53 -0.32 9.76
N ALA A 51 -12.41 0.90 10.28
CA ALA A 51 -12.94 2.09 9.60
C ALA A 51 -12.30 2.28 8.21
N ASN A 52 -11.00 1.94 8.04
CA ASN A 52 -10.34 1.98 6.74
C ASN A 52 -10.93 0.98 5.76
N GLU A 53 -11.06 -0.29 6.16
CA GLU A 53 -11.68 -1.32 5.31
C GLU A 53 -13.11 -0.97 4.93
N PHE A 54 -13.84 -0.29 5.84
CA PHE A 54 -15.18 0.20 5.56
C PHE A 54 -15.18 1.26 4.44
N MET A 55 -14.29 2.25 4.52
CA MET A 55 -14.17 3.29 3.49
C MET A 55 -13.74 2.72 2.14
N GLU A 56 -12.78 1.80 2.15
CA GLU A 56 -12.33 1.10 0.94
C GLU A 56 -13.43 0.22 0.33
N THR A 57 -14.29 -0.35 1.18
CA THR A 57 -15.48 -1.10 0.71
C THR A 57 -16.47 -0.18 -0.01
N MET A 58 -16.61 1.08 0.41
CA MET A 58 -17.40 2.09 -0.33
C MET A 58 -16.80 2.38 -1.70
N GLY A 59 -15.45 2.52 -1.79
CA GLY A 59 -14.74 2.64 -3.06
C GLY A 59 -14.96 1.42 -3.97
N PHE A 60 -14.92 0.21 -3.41
CA PHE A 60 -15.20 -1.02 -4.16
C PHE A 60 -16.64 -1.09 -4.68
N PHE A 61 -17.63 -0.59 -3.92
CA PHE A 61 -19.00 -0.47 -4.42
C PHE A 61 -19.07 0.50 -5.60
N SER A 62 -18.44 1.67 -5.47
CA SER A 62 -18.36 2.65 -6.54
C SER A 62 -17.75 2.06 -7.83
N ALA A 63 -16.61 1.42 -7.72
CA ALA A 63 -15.94 0.77 -8.86
C ALA A 63 -16.79 -0.36 -9.48
N SER A 64 -17.53 -1.09 -8.64
CA SER A 64 -18.38 -2.19 -9.11
C SER A 64 -19.62 -1.71 -9.85
N THR A 65 -20.18 -0.57 -9.47
CA THR A 65 -21.50 -0.08 -9.96
C THR A 65 -21.43 1.19 -10.79
N LEU A 66 -20.29 1.84 -10.85
CA LEU A 66 -20.07 3.18 -11.42
C LEU A 66 -20.88 4.31 -10.73
N LEU A 67 -21.43 4.05 -9.56
CA LEU A 67 -22.13 5.05 -8.76
C LEU A 67 -21.13 5.80 -7.87
N ASN A 68 -21.32 7.10 -7.73
CA ASN A 68 -20.52 7.91 -6.81
C ASN A 68 -21.15 7.96 -5.40
N CYS A 69 -20.46 8.60 -4.45
CA CYS A 69 -20.91 8.69 -3.07
C CYS A 69 -22.34 9.23 -2.93
N THR A 70 -22.67 10.31 -3.65
CA THR A 70 -23.95 10.99 -3.54
C THR A 70 -25.08 10.37 -4.35
N ASP A 71 -24.81 9.33 -5.15
CA ASP A 71 -25.86 8.52 -5.76
C ASP A 71 -26.48 7.58 -4.70
N CYS A 72 -25.66 7.03 -3.80
CA CYS A 72 -26.13 6.16 -2.72
C CYS A 72 -26.44 6.92 -1.43
N HIS A 73 -25.71 7.99 -1.12
CA HIS A 73 -25.92 8.85 0.04
C HIS A 73 -26.62 10.16 -0.35
N THR A 74 -27.13 10.90 0.62
CA THR A 74 -27.76 12.18 0.34
C THR A 74 -26.73 13.23 -0.08
N LYS A 75 -27.14 14.25 -0.84
CA LYS A 75 -26.23 15.34 -1.26
C LYS A 75 -25.70 16.15 -0.07
N GLU A 76 -26.46 16.20 1.02
CA GLU A 76 -26.09 16.85 2.27
C GLU A 76 -24.90 16.16 2.97
N SER A 77 -24.59 14.91 2.60
CA SER A 77 -23.44 14.18 3.13
C SER A 77 -22.09 14.76 2.67
N THR A 78 -22.04 15.52 1.58
CA THR A 78 -20.80 16.11 1.08
C THR A 78 -20.17 17.05 2.13
N GLY A 79 -19.03 16.64 2.70
CA GLY A 79 -18.32 17.36 3.75
C GLY A 79 -18.93 17.22 5.17
N ARG A 80 -19.96 16.39 5.35
CA ARG A 80 -20.65 16.17 6.62
C ARG A 80 -20.78 14.66 6.90
N TRP A 81 -19.83 14.11 7.63
CA TRP A 81 -19.75 12.65 7.87
C TRP A 81 -21.00 12.04 8.53
N GLU A 82 -21.71 12.78 9.36
CA GLU A 82 -22.93 12.32 10.04
C GLU A 82 -24.07 12.05 9.05
N GLU A 83 -24.16 12.81 7.98
CA GLU A 83 -25.24 12.69 6.99
C GLU A 83 -25.12 11.41 6.15
N TYR A 84 -23.92 10.81 6.10
CA TYR A 84 -23.75 9.49 5.49
C TYR A 84 -24.55 8.40 6.21
N ALA A 85 -25.00 8.63 7.44
CA ALA A 85 -25.83 7.68 8.18
C ALA A 85 -27.28 7.59 7.68
N VAL A 86 -27.78 8.61 6.99
CA VAL A 86 -29.17 8.67 6.49
C VAL A 86 -29.43 7.51 5.52
N ASP A 87 -30.55 6.81 5.68
CA ASP A 87 -30.96 5.73 4.82
C ASP A 87 -31.60 6.22 3.52
N THR A 88 -31.09 5.73 2.41
CA THR A 88 -31.68 5.92 1.07
C THR A 88 -32.17 4.58 0.50
N PRO A 89 -33.00 4.57 -0.54
CA PRO A 89 -33.40 3.33 -1.21
C PRO A 89 -32.20 2.52 -1.72
N LEU A 90 -31.17 3.18 -2.31
CA LEU A 90 -29.98 2.51 -2.83
C LEU A 90 -29.12 1.92 -1.68
N LYS A 91 -28.95 2.59 -0.54
CA LYS A 91 -28.28 2.01 0.63
C LYS A 91 -28.97 0.73 1.12
N ARG A 92 -30.30 0.75 1.19
CA ARG A 92 -31.06 -0.45 1.57
C ARG A 92 -30.88 -1.58 0.57
N THR A 93 -30.83 -1.26 -0.72
CA THR A 93 -30.54 -2.24 -1.78
C THR A 93 -29.11 -2.78 -1.67
N ALA A 94 -28.10 -1.92 -1.50
CA ALA A 94 -26.71 -2.34 -1.32
C ALA A 94 -26.55 -3.31 -0.13
N ARG A 95 -27.22 -3.06 1.00
CA ARG A 95 -27.20 -3.98 2.15
C ARG A 95 -27.76 -5.36 1.80
N ARG A 96 -28.88 -5.42 1.04
CA ARG A 96 -29.43 -6.71 0.57
C ARG A 96 -28.48 -7.41 -0.39
N MET A 97 -27.80 -6.68 -1.28
CA MET A 97 -26.80 -7.25 -2.20
C MET A 97 -25.60 -7.81 -1.45
N VAL A 98 -25.08 -7.11 -0.42
CA VAL A 98 -24.00 -7.63 0.44
C VAL A 98 -24.42 -8.95 1.10
N GLN A 99 -25.63 -9.01 1.65
CA GLN A 99 -26.16 -10.26 2.27
C GLN A 99 -26.29 -11.38 1.24
N MET A 100 -26.80 -11.08 0.04
CA MET A 100 -26.92 -12.03 -1.05
C MET A 100 -25.57 -12.61 -1.44
N VAL A 101 -24.56 -11.76 -1.68
CA VAL A 101 -23.20 -12.18 -2.05
C VAL A 101 -22.58 -13.05 -0.94
N ARG A 102 -22.73 -12.66 0.32
CA ARG A 102 -22.24 -13.46 1.48
C ARG A 102 -22.92 -14.83 1.54
N ASN A 103 -24.23 -14.87 1.40
CA ASN A 103 -24.97 -16.13 1.41
C ASN A 103 -24.55 -17.03 0.27
N LEU A 104 -24.40 -16.48 -0.95
CA LEU A 104 -23.96 -17.24 -2.13
C LEU A 104 -22.56 -17.82 -1.91
N ASN A 105 -21.61 -17.01 -1.43
CA ASN A 105 -20.25 -17.47 -1.12
C ASN A 105 -20.26 -18.55 -0.02
N GLN A 106 -21.08 -18.38 1.01
CA GLN A 106 -21.16 -19.35 2.10
C GLN A 106 -21.76 -20.68 1.62
N SER A 107 -22.89 -20.64 0.90
CA SER A 107 -23.61 -21.85 0.50
C SER A 107 -22.95 -22.61 -0.66
N SER A 108 -22.34 -21.88 -1.61
CA SER A 108 -21.86 -22.49 -2.86
C SER A 108 -20.34 -22.59 -2.95
N PHE A 109 -19.59 -21.80 -2.18
CA PHE A 109 -18.13 -21.72 -2.28
C PHE A 109 -17.41 -21.94 -0.94
N GLY A 110 -18.11 -22.51 0.05
CA GLY A 110 -17.52 -22.84 1.37
C GLY A 110 -16.98 -21.62 2.12
N GLY A 111 -17.63 -20.46 1.99
CA GLY A 111 -17.23 -19.19 2.62
C GLY A 111 -16.09 -18.45 1.92
N ARG A 112 -15.54 -18.99 0.82
CA ARG A 112 -14.53 -18.26 0.02
C ARG A 112 -15.19 -17.12 -0.74
N ALA A 113 -14.56 -15.94 -0.74
CA ALA A 113 -15.04 -14.76 -1.48
C ALA A 113 -14.77 -14.89 -2.99
N VAL A 114 -15.49 -15.82 -3.65
CA VAL A 114 -15.38 -16.07 -5.10
C VAL A 114 -16.27 -15.10 -5.87
N ILE A 115 -17.49 -14.91 -5.39
CA ILE A 115 -18.44 -13.97 -5.99
C ILE A 115 -18.33 -12.64 -5.25
N THR A 116 -18.21 -11.56 -6.02
CA THR A 116 -18.10 -10.18 -5.54
C THR A 116 -19.17 -9.31 -6.17
N CYS A 117 -19.29 -8.06 -5.75
CA CYS A 117 -20.15 -7.08 -6.43
C CYS A 117 -19.76 -6.92 -7.90
N TYR A 118 -18.45 -6.87 -8.16
CA TYR A 118 -17.90 -6.70 -9.50
C TYR A 118 -18.19 -7.89 -10.42
N THR A 119 -18.31 -9.11 -9.90
CA THR A 119 -18.65 -10.31 -10.69
C THR A 119 -19.93 -10.14 -11.52
N CYS A 120 -20.93 -9.46 -10.94
CA CYS A 120 -22.22 -9.23 -11.61
C CYS A 120 -22.30 -7.83 -12.24
N HIS A 121 -21.83 -6.80 -11.55
CA HIS A 121 -22.02 -5.42 -11.98
C HIS A 121 -21.02 -4.95 -13.04
N ARG A 122 -19.71 -5.31 -12.91
CA ARG A 122 -18.66 -5.00 -13.90
C ARG A 122 -18.55 -3.52 -14.27
N GLY A 123 -18.75 -2.62 -13.33
CA GLY A 123 -18.75 -1.19 -13.58
C GLY A 123 -20.07 -0.66 -14.18
N ASP A 124 -21.19 -1.29 -13.87
CA ASP A 124 -22.53 -0.86 -14.29
C ASP A 124 -23.50 -0.92 -13.11
N GLU A 125 -24.37 0.08 -12.95
CA GLU A 125 -25.38 0.10 -11.90
C GLU A 125 -26.25 -1.16 -11.93
N ARG A 126 -26.56 -1.65 -13.12
CA ARG A 126 -27.40 -2.83 -13.33
C ARG A 126 -26.61 -3.94 -14.02
N PRO A 127 -26.55 -5.15 -13.42
CA PRO A 127 -25.97 -6.30 -14.11
C PRO A 127 -26.67 -6.55 -15.45
N LYS A 128 -25.88 -6.79 -16.49
CA LYS A 128 -26.41 -7.10 -17.83
C LYS A 128 -26.95 -8.52 -17.84
N GLY A 129 -28.25 -8.64 -18.04
CA GLY A 129 -28.93 -9.93 -18.12
C GLY A 129 -28.94 -10.56 -19.52
N ILE A 130 -28.45 -9.85 -20.55
CA ILE A 130 -28.42 -10.28 -21.94
C ILE A 130 -27.00 -10.15 -22.49
N PRO A 131 -26.49 -11.18 -23.20
CA PRO A 131 -25.19 -11.10 -23.85
C PRO A 131 -25.12 -9.93 -24.86
N ASN A 132 -24.03 -9.18 -24.85
CA ASN A 132 -23.76 -8.13 -25.82
C ASN A 132 -22.97 -8.73 -26.99
N LEU A 133 -23.61 -8.87 -28.14
CA LEU A 133 -22.99 -9.48 -29.33
C LEU A 133 -21.78 -8.67 -29.84
N THR A 134 -21.80 -7.35 -29.69
CA THR A 134 -20.65 -6.53 -30.09
C THR A 134 -19.45 -6.82 -29.21
N GLU A 135 -19.62 -6.96 -27.88
CA GLU A 135 -18.55 -7.34 -26.98
C GLU A 135 -18.06 -8.78 -27.23
N MET A 136 -18.98 -9.72 -27.55
CA MET A 136 -18.59 -11.10 -27.81
C MET A 136 -17.69 -11.27 -29.03
N TYR A 137 -17.84 -10.43 -30.03
CA TYR A 137 -17.08 -10.50 -31.30
C TYR A 137 -16.01 -9.40 -31.41
N SER A 138 -15.85 -8.57 -30.40
CA SER A 138 -14.72 -7.64 -30.30
C SER A 138 -13.47 -8.36 -29.77
N ALA A 139 -12.29 -7.76 -29.98
CA ALA A 139 -11.10 -8.23 -29.29
C ALA A 139 -11.32 -8.16 -27.78
N PRO A 140 -11.14 -9.26 -27.04
CA PRO A 140 -11.30 -9.21 -25.59
C PRO A 140 -10.30 -8.22 -25.00
N PRO A 141 -10.70 -7.40 -24.00
CA PRO A 141 -9.74 -6.57 -23.31
C PRO A 141 -8.65 -7.45 -22.69
N PRO A 142 -7.41 -6.99 -22.62
CA PRO A 142 -6.34 -7.72 -21.97
C PRO A 142 -6.77 -8.08 -20.56
N GLN A 143 -6.84 -9.37 -20.27
CA GLN A 143 -7.18 -9.85 -18.93
C GLN A 143 -5.88 -10.09 -18.16
N GLU A 144 -5.68 -9.32 -17.14
CA GLU A 144 -4.60 -9.55 -16.21
C GLU A 144 -5.02 -10.60 -15.18
N PRO A 145 -4.32 -11.73 -15.04
CA PRO A 145 -4.66 -12.73 -14.04
C PRO A 145 -4.52 -12.14 -12.63
N GLU A 146 -5.50 -12.38 -11.78
CA GLU A 146 -5.45 -11.95 -10.37
C GLU A 146 -4.23 -12.52 -9.66
N GLN A 147 -3.81 -13.73 -10.03
CA GLN A 147 -2.69 -14.44 -9.44
C GLN A 147 -1.97 -15.32 -10.46
N VAL A 148 -0.64 -15.35 -10.39
CA VAL A 148 0.17 -16.32 -11.11
C VAL A 148 0.15 -17.64 -10.32
N LEU A 149 -0.66 -18.59 -10.77
CA LEU A 149 -0.83 -19.88 -10.09
C LEU A 149 0.33 -20.84 -10.38
N GLU A 150 0.83 -20.82 -11.62
CA GLU A 150 1.88 -21.71 -12.10
C GLU A 150 2.99 -20.92 -12.78
N GLN A 151 4.20 -21.47 -12.75
CA GLN A 151 5.34 -20.95 -13.50
C GLN A 151 5.06 -21.09 -15.00
N ALA A 152 5.19 -20.00 -15.77
CA ALA A 152 5.03 -20.05 -17.22
C ALA A 152 6.10 -20.99 -17.86
N PRO A 153 5.72 -21.89 -18.76
CA PRO A 153 6.68 -22.78 -19.41
C PRO A 153 7.76 -21.99 -20.16
N GLY A 154 9.03 -22.37 -19.95
CA GLY A 154 10.16 -21.71 -20.62
C GLY A 154 10.49 -20.31 -20.12
N ALA A 155 9.77 -19.78 -19.13
CA ALA A 155 10.08 -18.47 -18.55
C ALA A 155 11.43 -18.48 -17.83
N PRO A 156 12.18 -17.35 -17.83
CA PRO A 156 13.36 -17.18 -16.99
C PRO A 156 13.05 -17.40 -15.51
N SER A 157 14.05 -17.71 -14.69
CA SER A 157 13.84 -17.73 -13.24
C SER A 157 13.54 -16.33 -12.69
N ALA A 158 12.75 -16.26 -11.62
CA ALA A 158 12.49 -14.99 -10.93
C ALA A 158 13.80 -14.34 -10.45
N ASP A 159 14.75 -15.15 -9.97
CA ASP A 159 16.08 -14.65 -9.56
C ASP A 159 16.81 -13.96 -10.69
N SER A 160 16.80 -14.52 -11.91
CA SER A 160 17.42 -13.92 -13.08
C SER A 160 16.79 -12.58 -13.47
N LEU A 161 15.44 -12.49 -13.37
CA LEU A 161 14.73 -11.24 -13.67
C LEU A 161 14.99 -10.17 -12.60
N LEU A 162 15.06 -10.55 -11.35
CA LEU A 162 15.41 -9.64 -10.25
C LEU A 162 16.86 -9.17 -10.34
N ASP A 163 17.81 -10.05 -10.74
CA ASP A 163 19.20 -9.65 -10.96
C ASP A 163 19.31 -8.67 -12.14
N LYS A 164 18.61 -8.93 -13.24
CA LYS A 164 18.51 -7.98 -14.35
C LYS A 164 17.97 -6.62 -13.92
N TYR A 165 16.97 -6.60 -13.06
CA TYR A 165 16.43 -5.37 -12.48
C TYR A 165 17.45 -4.64 -11.62
N PHE A 166 18.19 -5.33 -10.74
CA PHE A 166 19.21 -4.71 -9.90
C PHE A 166 20.34 -4.11 -10.76
N GLU A 167 20.79 -4.83 -11.78
CA GLU A 167 21.78 -4.30 -12.74
C GLU A 167 21.24 -3.08 -13.49
N ALA A 168 19.98 -3.13 -13.93
CA ALA A 168 19.33 -2.00 -14.63
C ALA A 168 19.23 -0.75 -13.73
N LEU A 169 19.09 -0.92 -12.42
CA LEU A 169 19.08 0.20 -11.46
C LEU A 169 20.47 0.78 -11.18
N GLY A 170 21.56 0.10 -11.50
CA GLY A 170 22.93 0.59 -11.25
C GLY A 170 23.84 -0.42 -10.53
N GLY A 171 23.34 -1.64 -10.29
CA GLY A 171 24.09 -2.76 -9.73
C GLY A 171 23.89 -2.97 -8.23
N ALA A 172 23.95 -4.22 -7.81
CA ALA A 172 23.65 -4.65 -6.44
C ALA A 172 24.50 -3.94 -5.38
N GLN A 173 25.77 -3.64 -5.67
CA GLN A 173 26.69 -2.98 -4.74
C GLN A 173 26.23 -1.54 -4.42
N LYS A 174 25.84 -0.75 -5.44
CA LYS A 174 25.34 0.62 -5.22
C LYS A 174 24.01 0.61 -4.48
N LEU A 175 23.10 -0.32 -4.84
CA LEU A 175 21.83 -0.48 -4.17
C LEU A 175 22.00 -0.84 -2.69
N ALA A 176 22.95 -1.72 -2.35
CA ALA A 176 23.27 -2.07 -0.96
C ALA A 176 23.87 -0.89 -0.17
N GLY A 177 24.52 0.05 -0.85
CA GLY A 177 25.06 1.29 -0.25
C GLY A 177 24.03 2.41 -0.06
N MET A 178 22.77 2.20 -0.47
CA MET A 178 21.72 3.19 -0.33
C MET A 178 21.16 3.16 1.09
N THR A 179 21.44 4.19 1.88
CA THR A 179 21.05 4.27 3.30
C THR A 179 19.82 5.14 3.52
N SER A 180 19.59 6.14 2.64
CA SER A 180 18.43 7.02 2.72
C SER A 180 18.06 7.59 1.37
N LEU A 181 16.82 8.03 1.25
CA LEU A 181 16.29 8.78 0.11
C LEU A 181 15.38 9.89 0.61
N THR A 182 15.59 11.10 0.10
CA THR A 182 14.63 12.19 0.21
C THR A 182 14.21 12.61 -1.18
N ALA A 183 12.92 12.87 -1.37
CA ALA A 183 12.41 13.36 -2.65
C ALA A 183 11.36 14.44 -2.42
N LYS A 184 11.30 15.38 -3.37
CA LYS A 184 10.27 16.41 -3.47
C LYS A 184 9.66 16.39 -4.85
N GLY A 185 8.41 16.83 -4.93
CA GLY A 185 7.73 16.87 -6.21
C GLY A 185 6.32 17.41 -6.07
N THR A 186 5.50 17.03 -7.02
CA THR A 186 4.10 17.43 -7.10
C THR A 186 3.23 16.18 -7.17
N TYR A 187 2.25 16.12 -6.29
CA TYR A 187 1.13 15.19 -6.35
C TYR A 187 0.01 15.85 -7.17
N ASN A 188 -0.57 15.12 -8.11
CA ASN A 188 -1.71 15.57 -8.89
C ASN A 188 -2.81 14.51 -8.84
N GLY A 189 -3.80 14.74 -7.98
CA GLY A 189 -4.96 13.86 -7.84
C GLY A 189 -5.99 14.15 -8.92
N SER A 190 -6.54 13.10 -9.54
CA SER A 190 -7.62 13.19 -10.51
C SER A 190 -8.93 13.61 -9.83
N PRO A 191 -9.92 14.15 -10.58
CA PRO A 191 -11.23 14.52 -10.04
C PRO A 191 -12.00 13.38 -9.35
N VAL A 192 -11.63 12.13 -9.60
CA VAL A 192 -12.22 10.96 -8.91
C VAL A 192 -11.48 10.59 -7.63
N SER A 193 -10.34 11.22 -7.36
CA SER A 193 -9.60 11.04 -6.10
C SER A 193 -10.19 11.90 -4.99
N LEU A 194 -10.13 11.41 -3.74
CA LEU A 194 -10.52 12.20 -2.58
C LEU A 194 -9.67 13.47 -2.42
N MET A 195 -8.39 13.41 -2.81
CA MET A 195 -7.49 14.57 -2.86
C MET A 195 -7.27 14.98 -4.32
N THR A 196 -8.13 15.85 -4.81
CA THR A 196 -8.06 16.40 -6.18
C THR A 196 -7.12 17.60 -6.26
N GLY A 197 -6.64 17.86 -7.48
CA GLY A 197 -5.78 19.00 -7.75
C GLY A 197 -4.31 18.74 -7.50
N GLN A 198 -3.52 19.82 -7.53
CA GLN A 198 -2.07 19.78 -7.46
C GLN A 198 -1.58 20.20 -6.07
N SER A 199 -0.75 19.38 -5.46
CA SER A 199 -0.20 19.63 -4.12
C SER A 199 1.29 19.29 -4.08
N PRO A 200 2.12 20.02 -3.33
CA PRO A 200 3.49 19.60 -3.08
C PRO A 200 3.53 18.24 -2.36
N VAL A 201 4.53 17.43 -2.66
CA VAL A 201 4.76 16.14 -1.99
C VAL A 201 6.20 16.02 -1.55
N GLU A 202 6.40 15.45 -0.38
CA GLU A 202 7.71 15.07 0.14
C GLU A 202 7.72 13.56 0.47
N ILE A 203 8.81 12.89 0.13
CA ILE A 203 9.04 11.48 0.45
C ILE A 203 10.36 11.39 1.23
N TYR A 204 10.33 10.67 2.33
CA TYR A 204 11.47 10.35 3.18
C TYR A 204 11.55 8.84 3.31
N ALA A 205 12.73 8.26 3.09
CA ALA A 205 12.94 6.84 3.32
C ALA A 205 14.32 6.60 3.95
N GLN A 206 14.37 5.69 4.91
CA GLN A 206 15.57 5.28 5.64
C GLN A 206 15.69 3.76 5.59
N ALA A 207 16.84 3.28 5.15
CA ALA A 207 17.08 1.84 5.15
C ALA A 207 17.05 1.27 6.59
N PRO A 208 16.59 0.03 6.79
CA PRO A 208 16.28 -0.92 5.71
C PRO A 208 14.87 -0.77 5.10
N ASP A 209 13.90 -0.16 5.81
CA ASP A 209 12.48 -0.26 5.45
C ASP A 209 11.58 0.85 6.04
N GLN A 210 12.13 1.99 6.46
CA GLN A 210 11.31 3.11 6.90
C GLN A 210 10.91 4.01 5.72
N ARG A 211 9.67 4.48 5.70
CA ARG A 211 9.20 5.38 4.65
C ARG A 211 8.06 6.28 5.14
N THR A 212 8.13 7.53 4.73
CA THR A 212 7.07 8.52 4.96
C THR A 212 6.81 9.29 3.68
N MET A 213 5.55 9.49 3.36
CA MET A 213 5.09 10.38 2.30
C MET A 213 4.16 11.44 2.90
N ILE A 214 4.39 12.70 2.57
CA ILE A 214 3.59 13.84 3.02
C ILE A 214 3.09 14.58 1.79
N ILE A 215 1.78 14.74 1.66
CA ILE A 215 1.13 15.54 0.63
C ILE A 215 0.59 16.79 1.30
N HIS A 216 1.04 17.97 0.86
CA HIS A 216 0.67 19.26 1.41
C HIS A 216 -0.60 19.80 0.71
N ALA A 217 -1.74 19.16 0.97
CA ALA A 217 -3.02 19.55 0.39
C ALA A 217 -3.57 20.86 1.00
N ASP A 218 -4.50 21.51 0.30
CA ASP A 218 -5.09 22.78 0.74
C ASP A 218 -5.79 22.67 2.10
N ALA A 219 -6.47 21.57 2.36
CA ALA A 219 -7.14 21.32 3.64
C ALA A 219 -6.19 20.98 4.81
N GLY A 220 -4.91 20.75 4.54
CA GLY A 220 -3.88 20.33 5.48
C GLY A 220 -3.07 19.14 4.97
N ASP A 221 -2.06 18.74 5.72
CA ASP A 221 -1.15 17.67 5.31
C ASP A 221 -1.82 16.29 5.41
N ALA A 222 -1.66 15.48 4.36
CA ALA A 222 -1.95 14.05 4.39
C ALA A 222 -0.63 13.28 4.44
N THR A 223 -0.49 12.42 5.45
CA THR A 223 0.76 11.72 5.74
C THR A 223 0.53 10.22 5.85
N THR A 224 1.35 9.43 5.17
CA THR A 224 1.49 7.99 5.42
C THR A 224 2.91 7.76 5.94
N ALA A 225 3.05 7.22 7.14
CA ALA A 225 4.33 6.95 7.79
C ALA A 225 4.45 5.47 8.17
N PHE A 226 5.61 4.87 7.88
CA PHE A 226 5.99 3.52 8.29
C PHE A 226 7.37 3.58 8.92
N ASP A 227 7.47 3.11 10.17
CA ASP A 227 8.70 3.14 10.98
C ASP A 227 9.55 1.87 10.89
N GLY A 228 9.23 0.95 9.94
CA GLY A 228 9.80 -0.38 9.81
C GLY A 228 9.00 -1.46 10.54
N ARG A 229 8.04 -1.09 11.38
CA ARG A 229 7.22 -2.02 12.15
C ARG A 229 5.74 -1.65 12.14
N THR A 230 5.42 -0.40 12.42
CA THR A 230 4.06 0.13 12.49
C THR A 230 3.84 1.19 11.41
N ALA A 231 2.63 1.26 10.89
CA ALA A 231 2.26 2.25 9.91
C ALA A 231 1.07 3.08 10.38
N TRP A 232 1.05 4.34 9.95
CA TRP A 232 0.03 5.32 10.29
C TRP A 232 -0.38 6.12 9.06
N SER A 233 -1.67 6.40 8.96
CA SER A 233 -2.21 7.40 8.04
C SER A 233 -2.77 8.56 8.84
N ALA A 234 -2.45 9.78 8.42
CA ALA A 234 -3.05 11.01 8.93
C ALA A 234 -3.59 11.82 7.76
N ALA A 235 -4.81 12.31 7.86
CA ALA A 235 -5.43 13.12 6.82
C ALA A 235 -6.40 14.15 7.43
N PRO A 236 -6.59 15.34 6.80
CA PRO A 236 -7.60 16.30 7.21
C PRO A 236 -9.00 15.68 7.25
N ILE A 237 -9.85 16.19 8.14
CA ILE A 237 -11.22 15.72 8.34
C ILE A 237 -12.06 15.77 7.04
N LEU A 238 -11.69 16.60 6.09
CA LEU A 238 -12.32 16.64 4.78
C LEU A 238 -12.12 15.34 3.99
N TYR A 239 -10.98 14.67 4.17
CA TYR A 239 -10.60 13.47 3.42
C TYR A 239 -10.76 12.19 4.23
N SER A 240 -10.79 12.28 5.56
CA SER A 240 -10.92 11.14 6.44
C SER A 240 -11.74 11.50 7.68
N PRO A 241 -12.71 10.69 8.09
CA PRO A 241 -13.47 10.92 9.32
C PRO A 241 -12.60 10.82 10.58
N LEU A 242 -11.41 10.25 10.45
CA LEU A 242 -10.44 10.09 11.54
C LEU A 242 -9.13 10.78 11.18
N PRO A 243 -8.68 11.74 11.99
CA PRO A 243 -7.50 12.54 11.67
C PRO A 243 -6.19 11.73 11.70
N VAL A 244 -6.10 10.66 12.48
CA VAL A 244 -4.95 9.75 12.52
C VAL A 244 -5.43 8.34 12.81
N VAL A 245 -5.03 7.39 11.96
CA VAL A 245 -5.37 5.97 12.11
C VAL A 245 -4.14 5.07 11.99
N PRO A 246 -4.03 3.99 12.76
CA PRO A 246 -3.05 2.95 12.52
C PRO A 246 -3.44 2.17 11.27
N LEU A 247 -2.47 1.86 10.43
CA LEU A 247 -2.63 0.93 9.32
C LEU A 247 -2.36 -0.49 9.81
N THR A 248 -3.26 -1.42 9.53
CA THR A 248 -3.18 -2.81 9.98
C THR A 248 -3.51 -3.76 8.82
N GLY A 249 -3.27 -5.06 8.98
CA GLY A 249 -3.58 -6.05 7.94
C GLY A 249 -2.93 -5.70 6.61
N THR A 250 -3.71 -5.72 5.54
CA THR A 250 -3.23 -5.46 4.17
C THR A 250 -2.77 -4.01 3.94
N ASP A 251 -3.21 -3.05 4.76
CA ASP A 251 -2.73 -1.65 4.70
C ASP A 251 -1.31 -1.53 5.26
N LEU A 252 -1.02 -2.21 6.37
CA LEU A 252 0.33 -2.30 6.92
C LEU A 252 1.27 -3.00 5.94
N ASP A 253 0.83 -4.10 5.32
CA ASP A 253 1.60 -4.80 4.30
C ASP A 253 1.90 -3.91 3.09
N ALA A 254 0.93 -3.08 2.69
CA ALA A 254 1.12 -2.11 1.62
C ALA A 254 2.22 -1.09 1.95
N ALA A 255 2.19 -0.48 3.13
CA ALA A 255 3.20 0.48 3.57
C ALA A 255 4.61 -0.17 3.63
N ARG A 256 4.68 -1.42 4.08
CA ARG A 256 5.93 -2.20 4.11
C ARG A 256 6.48 -2.45 2.71
N ILE A 257 5.64 -2.92 1.76
CA ILE A 257 6.06 -3.18 0.38
C ILE A 257 6.57 -1.91 -0.29
N GLU A 258 5.93 -0.76 -0.08
CA GLU A 258 6.40 0.51 -0.62
C GLU A 258 7.78 0.92 -0.07
N ALA A 259 8.02 0.67 1.21
CA ALA A 259 9.33 0.89 1.81
C ALA A 259 10.39 -0.08 1.27
N GLU A 260 10.06 -1.37 1.16
CA GLU A 260 10.93 -2.41 0.59
C GLU A 260 11.31 -2.12 -0.87
N LEU A 261 10.37 -1.65 -1.68
CA LEU A 261 10.63 -1.27 -3.08
C LEU A 261 11.49 -0.01 -3.20
N THR A 262 11.52 0.85 -2.18
CA THR A 262 12.44 2.00 -2.14
C THR A 262 13.90 1.54 -1.94
N PHE A 263 14.13 0.42 -1.26
CA PHE A 263 15.44 -0.19 -1.03
C PHE A 263 15.51 -1.60 -1.63
N PRO A 264 15.52 -1.74 -2.97
CA PRO A 264 15.27 -3.01 -3.66
C PRO A 264 16.34 -4.09 -3.42
N ALA A 265 17.53 -3.75 -2.89
CA ALA A 265 18.59 -4.71 -2.60
C ALA A 265 18.14 -5.89 -1.73
N ARG A 266 17.07 -5.73 -0.92
CA ARG A 266 16.53 -6.74 -0.01
C ARG A 266 15.30 -7.47 -0.56
N LEU A 267 14.82 -7.11 -1.75
CA LEU A 267 13.56 -7.61 -2.30
C LEU A 267 13.50 -9.14 -2.38
N LYS A 268 14.61 -9.80 -2.72
CA LYS A 268 14.72 -11.27 -2.74
C LYS A 268 14.57 -11.94 -1.36
N GLN A 269 14.77 -11.18 -0.29
CA GLN A 269 14.70 -11.68 1.10
C GLN A 269 13.34 -11.41 1.74
N THR A 270 12.65 -10.35 1.29
CA THR A 270 11.38 -9.89 1.87
C THR A 270 10.17 -10.56 1.27
N LEU A 271 10.27 -10.98 0.01
CA LEU A 271 9.27 -11.78 -0.68
C LEU A 271 9.82 -13.16 -1.01
N THR A 272 8.95 -14.16 -0.99
CA THR A 272 9.27 -15.58 -1.25
C THR A 272 8.23 -16.20 -2.18
N GLY A 273 8.36 -17.49 -2.48
CA GLY A 273 7.38 -18.19 -3.31
C GLY A 273 7.28 -17.61 -4.71
N TRP A 274 8.40 -17.16 -5.25
CA TRP A 274 8.50 -16.52 -6.54
C TRP A 274 7.96 -17.37 -7.67
N ARG A 275 7.17 -16.74 -8.56
CA ARG A 275 6.67 -17.35 -9.81
C ARG A 275 6.76 -16.34 -10.93
N VAL A 276 7.06 -16.82 -12.13
CA VAL A 276 7.07 -15.99 -13.33
C VAL A 276 5.84 -16.33 -14.16
N GLY A 277 5.00 -15.35 -14.42
CA GLY A 277 3.82 -15.49 -15.26
C GLY A 277 4.15 -15.47 -16.75
N PHE A 278 3.10 -15.62 -17.57
CA PHE A 278 3.23 -15.38 -19.00
C PHE A 278 3.63 -13.93 -19.26
N PRO A 279 4.41 -13.67 -20.34
CA PRO A 279 4.68 -12.31 -20.77
C PRO A 279 3.39 -11.53 -20.96
N PHE A 280 3.44 -10.25 -20.63
CA PHE A 280 2.31 -9.33 -20.75
C PHE A 280 2.73 -8.08 -21.52
N GLU A 281 1.80 -7.33 -22.04
CA GLU A 281 2.08 -6.07 -22.75
C GLU A 281 1.51 -4.89 -21.96
N ILE A 282 2.32 -3.87 -21.71
CA ILE A 282 1.90 -2.60 -21.13
C ILE A 282 2.31 -1.49 -22.11
N ASP A 283 1.34 -0.71 -22.59
CA ASP A 283 1.57 0.41 -23.50
C ASP A 283 2.46 0.03 -24.70
N LYS A 284 2.19 -1.13 -25.30
CA LYS A 284 2.93 -1.72 -26.44
C LYS A 284 4.39 -2.13 -26.12
N ASN A 285 4.72 -2.26 -24.86
CA ASN A 285 6.00 -2.78 -24.41
C ASN A 285 5.84 -4.14 -23.76
N ASP A 286 6.65 -5.10 -24.17
CA ASP A 286 6.68 -6.42 -23.57
C ASP A 286 7.23 -6.35 -22.14
N VAL A 287 6.54 -6.95 -21.20
CA VAL A 287 6.93 -7.03 -19.79
C VAL A 287 6.99 -8.46 -19.30
N GLN A 288 7.91 -8.75 -18.38
CA GLN A 288 7.97 -10.00 -17.62
C GLN A 288 7.23 -9.82 -16.29
N VAL A 289 6.33 -10.74 -15.99
CA VAL A 289 5.52 -10.68 -14.76
C VAL A 289 6.13 -11.61 -13.73
N VAL A 290 6.52 -11.06 -12.58
CA VAL A 290 7.08 -11.83 -11.46
C VAL A 290 6.19 -11.63 -10.25
N GLN A 291 5.67 -12.71 -9.69
CA GLN A 291 4.87 -12.69 -8.48
C GLN A 291 5.70 -13.17 -7.29
N GLY A 292 5.71 -12.39 -6.22
CA GLY A 292 6.24 -12.80 -4.93
C GLY A 292 5.16 -12.75 -3.85
N THR A 293 5.36 -13.48 -2.76
CA THR A 293 4.43 -13.51 -1.62
C THR A 293 5.22 -13.35 -0.33
N GLY A 294 4.80 -12.45 0.54
CA GLY A 294 5.31 -12.38 1.91
C GLY A 294 4.60 -13.40 2.81
N ALA A 295 5.22 -13.78 3.92
CA ALA A 295 4.62 -14.70 4.89
C ALA A 295 3.28 -14.16 5.42
N GLY A 296 2.19 -14.90 5.19
CA GLY A 296 0.82 -14.51 5.59
C GLY A 296 0.22 -13.34 4.79
N ARG A 297 0.92 -12.84 3.77
CA ARG A 297 0.50 -11.69 2.95
C ARG A 297 -0.13 -12.13 1.63
N LEU A 298 -0.85 -11.20 1.00
CA LEU A 298 -1.34 -11.37 -0.37
C LEU A 298 -0.18 -11.30 -1.36
N PRO A 299 -0.30 -11.95 -2.55
CA PRO A 299 0.72 -11.86 -3.58
C PRO A 299 0.87 -10.43 -4.09
N VAL A 300 2.10 -10.11 -4.50
CA VAL A 300 2.49 -8.86 -5.16
C VAL A 300 3.03 -9.22 -6.53
N LYS A 301 2.56 -8.56 -7.58
CA LYS A 301 3.06 -8.72 -8.95
C LYS A 301 3.95 -7.55 -9.31
N LEU A 302 5.11 -7.87 -9.84
CA LEU A 302 6.13 -6.94 -10.34
C LEU A 302 6.25 -7.14 -11.85
N TYR A 303 6.16 -6.06 -12.59
CA TYR A 303 6.23 -6.06 -14.05
C TYR A 303 7.52 -5.38 -14.48
N PHE A 304 8.41 -6.13 -15.08
CA PHE A 304 9.70 -5.64 -15.56
C PHE A 304 9.67 -5.48 -17.06
N ASP A 305 10.04 -4.31 -17.57
CA ASP A 305 10.22 -4.10 -18.99
C ASP A 305 11.25 -5.08 -19.55
N SER A 306 10.88 -5.82 -20.60
CA SER A 306 11.70 -6.92 -21.12
C SER A 306 13.03 -6.45 -21.70
N LYS A 307 13.11 -5.21 -22.21
CA LYS A 307 14.32 -4.62 -22.83
C LYS A 307 15.24 -4.03 -21.77
N SER A 308 14.74 -3.09 -20.98
CA SER A 308 15.54 -2.36 -19.99
C SER A 308 15.76 -3.12 -18.69
N GLY A 309 14.87 -4.05 -18.33
CA GLY A 309 14.86 -4.71 -17.03
C GLY A 309 14.30 -3.86 -15.89
N LEU A 310 13.87 -2.63 -16.15
CA LEU A 310 13.33 -1.73 -15.13
C LEU A 310 11.92 -2.15 -14.70
N LEU A 311 11.60 -1.93 -13.43
CA LEU A 311 10.25 -2.13 -12.88
C LEU A 311 9.33 -1.04 -13.43
N VAL A 312 8.28 -1.41 -14.16
CA VAL A 312 7.33 -0.46 -14.75
C VAL A 312 5.98 -0.46 -14.08
N ARG A 313 5.61 -1.57 -13.40
CA ARG A 313 4.34 -1.67 -12.67
C ARG A 313 4.47 -2.58 -11.45
N VAL A 314 3.75 -2.23 -10.41
CA VAL A 314 3.47 -3.09 -9.25
C VAL A 314 1.96 -3.20 -9.08
N VAL A 315 1.45 -4.43 -8.93
CA VAL A 315 0.06 -4.67 -8.56
C VAL A 315 0.03 -5.43 -7.24
N ARG A 316 -0.72 -4.91 -6.31
CA ARG A 316 -0.99 -5.51 -4.99
C ARG A 316 -2.48 -5.49 -4.71
N TYR A 317 -2.90 -6.26 -3.73
CA TYR A 317 -4.30 -6.37 -3.40
C TYR A 317 -4.54 -6.05 -1.93
N LYS A 318 -5.71 -5.50 -1.63
CA LYS A 318 -6.26 -5.40 -0.29
C LYS A 318 -7.44 -6.35 -0.16
N ARG A 319 -7.53 -7.02 0.98
CA ARG A 319 -8.67 -7.90 1.26
C ARG A 319 -9.80 -7.07 1.88
N LEU A 320 -10.95 -7.10 1.24
CA LEU A 320 -12.16 -6.46 1.71
C LEU A 320 -13.26 -7.52 1.96
N PRO A 321 -14.27 -7.20 2.76
CA PRO A 321 -15.41 -8.10 3.00
C PRO A 321 -16.18 -8.51 1.74
N VAL A 322 -16.01 -7.76 0.66
CA VAL A 322 -16.75 -7.90 -0.60
C VAL A 322 -15.88 -8.31 -1.78
N GLY A 323 -14.58 -8.54 -1.57
CA GLY A 323 -13.64 -8.98 -2.63
C GLY A 323 -12.22 -8.53 -2.39
N LEU A 324 -11.39 -8.65 -3.43
CA LEU A 324 -10.02 -8.12 -3.47
C LEU A 324 -10.02 -6.77 -4.19
N ASN A 325 -9.47 -5.76 -3.55
CA ASN A 325 -9.29 -4.43 -4.12
C ASN A 325 -7.89 -4.33 -4.74
N PRO A 326 -7.76 -4.22 -6.07
CA PRO A 326 -6.46 -4.05 -6.71
C PRO A 326 -5.94 -2.62 -6.52
N ILE A 327 -4.64 -2.51 -6.29
CA ILE A 327 -3.91 -1.24 -6.26
C ILE A 327 -2.71 -1.39 -7.17
N GLN A 328 -2.62 -0.49 -8.14
CA GLN A 328 -1.56 -0.46 -9.13
C GLN A 328 -0.70 0.78 -8.94
N THR A 329 0.61 0.60 -9.04
CA THR A 329 1.59 1.68 -9.09
C THR A 329 2.43 1.52 -10.35
N ASP A 330 2.40 2.50 -11.24
CA ASP A 330 3.22 2.54 -12.45
C ASP A 330 4.40 3.48 -12.24
N TYR A 331 5.57 3.08 -12.73
CA TYR A 331 6.84 3.80 -12.62
C TYR A 331 7.37 4.14 -14.00
N SER A 332 7.77 5.39 -14.20
CA SER A 332 8.38 5.86 -15.46
C SER A 332 9.35 7.02 -15.21
N ASP A 333 9.93 7.59 -16.27
CA ASP A 333 10.89 8.69 -16.19
C ASP A 333 12.06 8.37 -15.23
N TYR A 334 12.72 7.22 -15.48
CA TYR A 334 13.88 6.81 -14.70
C TYR A 334 15.07 7.70 -14.99
N ARG A 335 15.61 8.34 -13.95
CA ARG A 335 16.80 9.23 -14.03
C ARG A 335 17.93 8.70 -13.17
N ASP A 336 19.17 8.96 -13.60
CA ASP A 336 20.35 8.60 -12.83
C ASP A 336 20.60 9.60 -11.70
N ILE A 337 20.66 9.11 -10.48
CA ILE A 337 21.03 9.86 -9.28
C ILE A 337 22.20 9.16 -8.62
N SER A 338 23.37 9.69 -8.77
CA SER A 338 24.63 9.12 -8.24
C SER A 338 24.88 7.67 -8.68
N GLY A 339 24.50 7.33 -9.93
CA GLY A 339 24.66 6.01 -10.51
C GLY A 339 23.59 5.01 -10.12
N ILE A 340 22.47 5.46 -9.53
CA ILE A 340 21.27 4.66 -9.26
C ILE A 340 20.11 5.26 -10.03
N LYS A 341 19.38 4.45 -10.79
CA LYS A 341 18.19 4.90 -11.51
C LYS A 341 16.97 4.94 -10.57
N ILE A 342 16.37 6.11 -10.45
CA ILE A 342 15.19 6.38 -9.64
C ILE A 342 14.04 6.82 -10.55
N PRO A 343 12.81 6.28 -10.41
CA PRO A 343 11.66 6.76 -11.17
C PRO A 343 11.24 8.15 -10.69
N PHE A 344 11.08 9.08 -11.63
CA PHE A 344 10.64 10.45 -11.34
C PHE A 344 9.14 10.65 -11.57
N GLN A 345 8.49 9.72 -12.26
CA GLN A 345 7.04 9.72 -12.38
C GLN A 345 6.46 8.43 -11.77
N ILE A 346 5.52 8.59 -10.86
CA ILE A 346 4.83 7.51 -10.15
C ILE A 346 3.33 7.74 -10.31
N LYS A 347 2.64 6.82 -10.98
CA LYS A 347 1.19 6.87 -11.14
C LYS A 347 0.54 5.86 -10.20
N LEU A 348 -0.34 6.34 -9.34
CA LEU A 348 -1.11 5.55 -8.40
C LEU A 348 -2.52 5.34 -8.96
N THR A 349 -2.98 4.11 -9.02
CA THR A 349 -4.32 3.77 -9.52
C THR A 349 -4.99 2.79 -8.57
N GLY A 350 -6.14 3.17 -8.05
CA GLY A 350 -7.00 2.37 -7.18
C GLY A 350 -8.45 2.47 -7.63
N VAL A 351 -9.32 1.72 -6.98
CA VAL A 351 -10.78 1.76 -7.25
C VAL A 351 -11.42 3.08 -6.80
N ASP A 352 -10.77 3.78 -5.90
CA ASP A 352 -11.21 5.02 -5.24
C ASP A 352 -10.49 6.27 -5.78
N GLY A 353 -9.58 6.09 -6.74
CA GLY A 353 -8.90 7.24 -7.30
C GLY A 353 -7.66 6.93 -8.13
N LEU A 354 -7.18 8.00 -8.71
CA LEU A 354 -6.03 8.03 -9.60
C LEU A 354 -5.21 9.26 -9.26
N ALA A 355 -3.89 9.11 -9.13
CA ALA A 355 -2.99 10.24 -8.91
C ALA A 355 -1.66 10.02 -9.62
N THR A 356 -0.97 11.13 -9.91
CA THR A 356 0.40 11.11 -10.42
C THR A 356 1.29 11.92 -9.50
N ILE A 357 2.42 11.34 -9.12
CA ILE A 357 3.50 12.04 -8.43
C ILE A 357 4.59 12.29 -9.47
N GLN A 358 4.94 13.56 -9.67
CA GLN A 358 6.09 13.96 -10.48
C GLN A 358 7.16 14.51 -9.56
N LEU A 359 8.26 13.77 -9.42
CA LEU A 359 9.40 14.21 -8.62
C LEU A 359 10.18 15.28 -9.38
N THR A 360 10.69 16.25 -8.65
CA THR A 360 11.54 17.33 -9.15
C THR A 360 12.94 17.26 -8.56
N GLU A 361 13.06 16.71 -7.36
CA GLU A 361 14.33 16.58 -6.65
C GLU A 361 14.38 15.22 -5.95
N VAL A 362 15.52 14.54 -6.05
CA VAL A 362 15.83 13.32 -5.28
C VAL A 362 17.28 13.44 -4.78
N ARG A 363 17.47 13.13 -3.49
CA ARG A 363 18.77 13.04 -2.85
C ARG A 363 18.93 11.71 -2.16
N LEU A 364 20.08 11.06 -2.36
CA LEU A 364 20.42 9.79 -1.71
C LEU A 364 21.44 10.02 -0.60
N ASN A 365 21.43 9.13 0.38
CA ASN A 365 22.43 9.05 1.45
C ASN A 365 22.59 10.36 2.25
N VAL A 366 21.48 11.07 2.47
CA VAL A 366 21.42 12.27 3.30
C VAL A 366 20.84 11.95 4.68
N PRO A 367 21.29 12.62 5.76
CA PRO A 367 20.68 12.45 7.08
C PRO A 367 19.20 12.83 7.07
N ILE A 368 18.38 12.00 7.72
CA ILE A 368 16.93 12.24 7.90
C ILE A 368 16.64 12.21 9.41
N ASP A 369 15.88 13.20 9.88
CA ASP A 369 15.40 13.21 11.26
C ASP A 369 14.48 12.00 11.50
N ALA A 370 14.78 11.18 12.50
CA ALA A 370 14.01 10.01 12.86
C ALA A 370 12.53 10.34 13.20
N ALA A 371 12.25 11.57 13.64
CA ALA A 371 10.89 12.04 13.89
C ALA A 371 9.99 12.01 12.63
N LYS A 372 10.59 12.03 11.42
CA LYS A 372 9.85 11.89 10.16
C LYS A 372 9.11 10.56 10.03
N PHE A 373 9.61 9.50 10.67
CA PHE A 373 9.03 8.16 10.61
C PHE A 373 8.10 7.83 11.78
N ALA A 374 7.99 8.74 12.75
CA ALA A 374 7.11 8.55 13.90
C ALA A 374 5.63 8.66 13.53
N LYS A 375 4.76 8.22 14.46
CA LYS A 375 3.31 8.45 14.35
C LYS A 375 3.05 9.94 14.07
N PRO A 376 2.36 10.29 12.97
CA PRO A 376 2.08 11.68 12.65
C PRO A 376 1.13 12.32 13.68
N ALA A 377 1.29 13.62 13.89
CA ALA A 377 0.31 14.40 14.63
C ALA A 377 -0.99 14.56 13.80
N PRO A 378 -2.14 14.79 14.45
CA PRO A 378 -3.35 15.16 13.74
C PRO A 378 -3.11 16.38 12.83
N PRO A 379 -3.57 16.36 11.57
CA PRO A 379 -3.36 17.47 10.66
C PRO A 379 -4.03 18.75 11.19
N VAL A 380 -3.31 19.86 11.11
CA VAL A 380 -3.87 21.17 11.40
C VAL A 380 -4.65 21.62 10.18
N ALA A 381 -5.95 21.90 10.36
CA ALA A 381 -6.78 22.45 9.30
C ALA A 381 -6.20 23.80 8.83
N ARG A 382 -5.86 23.92 7.56
CA ARG A 382 -5.51 25.19 6.95
C ARG A 382 -6.81 25.96 6.66
N LYS A 383 -6.89 27.23 7.03
CA LYS A 383 -7.99 28.08 6.58
C LYS A 383 -7.91 28.14 5.06
N ALA A 384 -8.98 27.70 4.38
CA ALA A 384 -9.10 27.92 2.95
C ALA A 384 -8.85 29.42 2.68
N THR A 385 -7.77 29.73 2.00
CA THR A 385 -7.63 31.05 1.38
C THR A 385 -8.72 31.10 0.33
N ALA A 386 -9.73 31.95 0.58
CA ALA A 386 -10.78 32.21 -0.40
C ALA A 386 -10.12 32.63 -1.73
N PRO A 387 -10.66 32.17 -2.88
CA PRO A 387 -10.17 32.52 -4.20
C PRO A 387 -10.26 34.01 -4.49
#